data_8e0bb8105affae5ed60bef0560905c6a
#
_entry.id   8e0bb8105affae5ed60bef0560905c6a
#
_cell.length_a   1.000
_cell.length_b   1.000
_cell.length_c   1.000
_cell.angle_alpha   90.00
_cell.angle_beta   90.00
_cell.angle_gamma   90.00
#
_symmetry.space_group_name_H-M   'P 1'
#
loop_
_entity.id
_entity.type
_entity.pdbx_description
1 polymer ?
#
loop_
_entity_poly.entity_id
_entity_poly.type
_entity_poly.pdbx_seq_one_letter_code
_entity_poly.pdbx_strand_id
1 'polypeptide(L)'
;MKRRSVLLGAVGLAGAGWLLRPDDKGGNHDGYFCEVSNALDQASRSRPTLVVDRAALHQNIQTLQRHSDGRFAYRIVAKSLPSLPLLEEVMTATGSRRLMLFNQPFINQVAAAFPDVDVLLGKPLPVAAARNFYRAYEGGRFAPQEQLHWLLDSPQRAEQYEALAAELGETLSVCIEIDVGLHRGGVSNDADMRAMLERINGSSRLNFKGLMGYEPHVAKVPGYGTLRGFGPMEAVVRRVRDASMDSYRHYLAMARQALGDEWPDNPVLNAGGSPTYQLYDRGEFPFNELSAGSCLVKPTDFDLPTLADHISASYIAAPVLKSEDHTRVPVVDLGQLQALWNPNRERAFFTDGGYWKAKPVSPPGLSNNSIYGRSTNQELLNGSASVDLQVDDWIFLRPTQSEFVFLQFGDIAVYDRGRIVDNWPVFTMQA
;
A
#
# COMPACT_ATOMS: atom_id res chain seq x y z
N MET A 1 53.15 14.65 -37.00
CA MET A 1 52.88 14.56 -35.54
C MET A 1 51.41 14.51 -35.14
N LYS A 2 50.41 14.64 -36.02
CA LYS A 2 48.96 14.69 -35.64
C LYS A 2 48.27 13.34 -35.52
N ARG A 3 48.73 12.24 -36.13
CA ARG A 3 48.08 10.92 -36.09
C ARG A 3 48.29 10.15 -34.75
N ARG A 4 49.46 10.29 -34.11
CA ARG A 4 49.76 9.63 -32.83
C ARG A 4 48.96 10.25 -31.65
N SER A 5 48.77 11.58 -31.66
CA SER A 5 47.99 12.26 -30.61
C SER A 5 46.51 11.95 -30.67
N VAL A 6 45.95 11.72 -31.85
CA VAL A 6 44.54 11.31 -32.02
C VAL A 6 44.31 9.86 -31.56
N LEU A 7 45.27 8.97 -31.84
CA LEU A 7 45.19 7.56 -31.38
C LEU A 7 45.36 7.45 -29.86
N LEU A 8 46.25 8.21 -29.23
CA LEU A 8 46.41 8.25 -27.78
C LEU A 8 45.19 8.88 -27.08
N GLY A 9 44.56 9.91 -27.68
CA GLY A 9 43.33 10.49 -27.19
C GLY A 9 42.14 9.52 -27.31
N ALA A 10 42.01 8.76 -28.40
CA ALA A 10 40.99 7.76 -28.60
C ALA A 10 41.15 6.53 -27.66
N VAL A 11 42.38 6.10 -27.40
CA VAL A 11 42.67 5.03 -26.43
C VAL A 11 42.44 5.50 -24.99
N GLY A 12 42.74 6.76 -24.67
CA GLY A 12 42.46 7.35 -23.37
C GLY A 12 40.95 7.51 -23.10
N LEU A 13 40.18 7.93 -24.12
CA LEU A 13 38.71 8.02 -24.03
C LEU A 13 38.05 6.65 -23.96
N ALA A 14 38.57 5.66 -24.72
CA ALA A 14 38.09 4.28 -24.64
C ALA A 14 38.40 3.64 -23.27
N GLY A 15 39.58 3.90 -22.71
CA GLY A 15 39.99 3.42 -21.39
C GLY A 15 39.17 4.07 -20.25
N ALA A 16 38.93 5.38 -20.33
CA ALA A 16 38.06 6.08 -19.39
C ALA A 16 36.58 5.61 -19.50
N GLY A 17 36.12 5.33 -20.73
CA GLY A 17 34.83 4.75 -20.98
C GLY A 17 34.69 3.37 -20.33
N TRP A 18 35.70 2.51 -20.40
CA TRP A 18 35.70 1.19 -19.78
C TRP A 18 35.62 1.23 -18.25
N LEU A 19 36.24 2.22 -17.61
CA LEU A 19 36.18 2.44 -16.16
C LEU A 19 34.78 2.90 -15.67
N LEU A 20 33.96 3.41 -16.59
CA LEU A 20 32.56 3.82 -16.31
C LEU A 20 31.51 2.78 -16.76
N ARG A 21 31.98 1.62 -17.26
CA ARG A 21 31.06 0.52 -17.65
C ARG A 21 30.32 0.02 -16.41
N PRO A 22 28.98 -0.10 -16.48
CA PRO A 22 28.22 -0.68 -15.37
C PRO A 22 28.66 -2.12 -15.07
N ASP A 23 28.66 -2.48 -13.79
CA ASP A 23 28.87 -3.88 -13.38
C ASP A 23 27.69 -4.76 -13.84
N ASP A 24 27.99 -6.04 -14.07
CA ASP A 24 26.96 -7.06 -14.26
C ASP A 24 26.21 -7.27 -12.94
N LYS A 25 24.88 -7.09 -12.98
CA LYS A 25 23.97 -7.26 -11.84
C LYS A 25 23.11 -8.50 -11.97
N GLY A 26 23.27 -9.24 -13.06
CA GLY A 26 22.49 -10.43 -13.34
C GLY A 26 22.86 -11.64 -12.48
N GLY A 27 21.94 -12.55 -12.38
CA GLY A 27 22.12 -13.84 -11.70
C GLY A 27 20.88 -14.69 -11.86
N ASN A 28 20.87 -15.86 -11.23
CA ASN A 28 19.74 -16.78 -11.23
C ASN A 28 18.80 -16.47 -10.06
N HIS A 29 17.64 -17.10 -10.04
CA HIS A 29 16.78 -17.12 -8.86
C HIS A 29 17.55 -17.64 -7.65
N ASP A 30 17.30 -17.04 -6.50
CA ASP A 30 17.69 -17.63 -5.22
C ASP A 30 16.81 -18.84 -4.88
N GLY A 31 17.15 -19.56 -3.80
CA GLY A 31 16.43 -20.76 -3.37
C GLY A 31 14.94 -20.50 -3.11
N TYR A 32 14.59 -19.34 -2.56
CA TYR A 32 13.20 -18.98 -2.29
C TYR A 32 12.37 -18.84 -3.58
N PHE A 33 12.87 -18.10 -4.56
CA PHE A 33 12.15 -17.92 -5.83
C PHE A 33 12.15 -19.19 -6.70
N CYS A 34 13.17 -20.05 -6.57
CA CYS A 34 13.11 -21.40 -7.16
C CYS A 34 11.96 -22.24 -6.57
N GLU A 35 11.77 -22.20 -5.25
CA GLU A 35 10.66 -22.90 -4.59
C GLU A 35 9.29 -22.34 -5.00
N VAL A 36 9.16 -21.00 -5.08
CA VAL A 36 7.90 -20.36 -5.53
C VAL A 36 7.60 -20.72 -6.98
N SER A 37 8.61 -20.72 -7.89
CA SER A 37 8.47 -21.16 -9.30
C SER A 37 7.93 -22.59 -9.38
N ASN A 38 8.57 -23.51 -8.67
CA ASN A 38 8.14 -24.91 -8.63
C ASN A 38 6.71 -25.07 -8.10
N ALA A 39 6.32 -24.26 -7.10
CA ALA A 39 4.96 -24.28 -6.54
C ALA A 39 3.90 -23.79 -7.55
N LEU A 40 4.25 -22.77 -8.35
CA LEU A 40 3.38 -22.26 -9.41
C LEU A 40 3.21 -23.29 -10.55
N ASP A 41 4.29 -23.96 -10.95
CA ASP A 41 4.27 -25.00 -11.97
C ASP A 41 3.44 -26.22 -11.53
N GLN A 42 3.63 -26.68 -10.29
CA GLN A 42 2.83 -27.75 -9.69
C GLN A 42 1.34 -27.40 -9.61
N ALA A 43 1.03 -26.12 -9.39
CA ALA A 43 -0.35 -25.61 -9.42
C ALA A 43 -0.86 -25.31 -10.83
N SER A 44 -0.08 -25.66 -11.90
CA SER A 44 -0.42 -25.43 -13.31
C SER A 44 -0.79 -23.98 -13.62
N ARG A 45 -0.09 -23.02 -13.02
CA ARG A 45 -0.28 -21.62 -13.34
C ARG A 45 0.28 -21.31 -14.72
N SER A 46 -0.50 -20.57 -15.53
CA SER A 46 -0.16 -20.29 -16.93
C SER A 46 -0.36 -18.84 -17.34
N ARG A 47 -0.62 -17.97 -16.38
CA ARG A 47 -0.86 -16.53 -16.58
C ARG A 47 -0.17 -15.71 -15.50
N PRO A 48 0.01 -14.41 -15.70
CA PRO A 48 0.49 -13.54 -14.64
C PRO A 48 -0.32 -13.74 -13.36
N THR A 49 0.36 -14.05 -12.28
CA THR A 49 -0.26 -14.46 -11.02
C THR A 49 0.25 -13.58 -9.88
N LEU A 50 -0.69 -13.01 -9.12
CA LEU A 50 -0.34 -12.36 -7.85
C LEU A 50 -0.17 -13.43 -6.78
N VAL A 51 0.98 -13.45 -6.13
CA VAL A 51 1.33 -14.38 -5.06
C VAL A 51 1.41 -13.65 -3.74
N VAL A 52 0.80 -14.20 -2.69
CA VAL A 52 1.04 -13.80 -1.30
C VAL A 52 1.65 -14.97 -0.54
N ASP A 53 2.81 -14.72 0.06
CA ASP A 53 3.48 -15.65 0.97
C ASP A 53 2.83 -15.57 2.35
N ARG A 54 2.12 -16.62 2.72
CA ARG A 54 1.37 -16.73 3.99
C ARG A 54 2.29 -16.70 5.21
N ALA A 55 3.45 -17.35 5.13
CA ALA A 55 4.41 -17.37 6.23
C ALA A 55 5.00 -15.98 6.47
N ALA A 56 5.38 -15.28 5.40
CA ALA A 56 5.87 -13.90 5.45
C ALA A 56 4.78 -12.93 5.95
N LEU A 57 3.53 -13.09 5.50
CA LEU A 57 2.38 -12.34 6.00
C LEU A 57 2.23 -12.50 7.52
N HIS A 58 2.25 -13.73 8.03
CA HIS A 58 2.15 -14.02 9.46
C HIS A 58 3.32 -13.46 10.26
N GLN A 59 4.54 -13.50 9.72
CA GLN A 59 5.70 -12.86 10.36
C GLN A 59 5.49 -11.34 10.47
N ASN A 60 4.97 -10.70 9.45
CA ASN A 60 4.65 -9.27 9.48
C ASN A 60 3.52 -8.94 10.47
N ILE A 61 2.51 -9.80 10.58
CA ILE A 61 1.45 -9.66 11.59
C ILE A 61 2.04 -9.73 13.01
N GLN A 62 2.89 -10.70 13.29
CA GLN A 62 3.56 -10.82 14.59
C GLN A 62 4.44 -9.59 14.89
N THR A 63 5.12 -9.06 13.88
CA THR A 63 5.91 -7.84 14.02
C THR A 63 5.02 -6.64 14.37
N LEU A 64 3.90 -6.46 13.69
CA LEU A 64 2.92 -5.42 14.00
C LEU A 64 2.38 -5.55 15.42
N GLN A 65 2.00 -6.77 15.84
CA GLN A 65 1.50 -7.03 17.19
C GLN A 65 2.53 -6.71 18.27
N ARG A 66 3.81 -7.06 18.07
CA ARG A 66 4.89 -6.73 19.02
C ARG A 66 5.07 -5.22 19.21
N HIS A 67 4.96 -4.42 18.15
CA HIS A 67 5.09 -2.97 18.22
C HIS A 67 3.84 -2.26 18.78
N SER A 68 2.66 -2.83 18.58
CA SER A 68 1.43 -2.28 19.16
C SER A 68 1.25 -2.67 20.63
N ASP A 69 1.79 -3.82 21.04
CA ASP A 69 1.84 -4.35 22.43
C ASP A 69 0.53 -4.19 23.22
N GLY A 70 -0.61 -4.35 22.53
CA GLY A 70 -1.93 -4.22 23.14
C GLY A 70 -2.32 -2.80 23.61
N ARG A 71 -1.47 -1.80 23.39
CA ARG A 71 -1.69 -0.41 23.82
C ARG A 71 -2.74 0.31 22.98
N PHE A 72 -2.86 -0.10 21.73
CA PHE A 72 -3.81 0.46 20.77
C PHE A 72 -4.63 -0.65 20.15
N ALA A 73 -5.90 -0.37 19.92
CA ALA A 73 -6.69 -1.21 19.05
C ALA A 73 -6.12 -1.16 17.62
N TYR A 74 -6.08 -2.29 16.95
CA TYR A 74 -5.59 -2.37 15.57
C TYR A 74 -6.76 -2.29 14.59
N ARG A 75 -6.67 -1.40 13.61
CA ARG A 75 -7.63 -1.27 12.50
C ARG A 75 -6.95 -1.65 11.19
N ILE A 76 -7.47 -2.66 10.53
CA ILE A 76 -6.92 -3.25 9.30
C ILE A 76 -7.30 -2.35 8.12
N VAL A 77 -6.31 -1.83 7.40
CA VAL A 77 -6.51 -0.99 6.21
C VAL A 77 -6.79 -1.86 4.99
N ALA A 78 -8.07 -2.10 4.70
CA ALA A 78 -8.54 -3.07 3.72
C ALA A 78 -8.15 -2.75 2.27
N LYS A 79 -7.96 -1.49 1.90
CA LYS A 79 -7.49 -1.13 0.54
C LYS A 79 -6.12 -1.71 0.21
N SER A 80 -5.28 -1.93 1.21
CA SER A 80 -3.95 -2.53 1.03
C SER A 80 -3.99 -4.06 0.98
N LEU A 81 -5.11 -4.65 1.36
CA LEU A 81 -5.38 -6.08 1.48
C LEU A 81 -6.75 -6.39 0.83
N PRO A 82 -6.90 -6.11 -0.48
CA PRO A 82 -8.22 -6.00 -1.11
C PRO A 82 -8.83 -7.37 -1.47
N SER A 83 -9.04 -8.22 -0.47
CA SER A 83 -9.61 -9.56 -0.61
C SER A 83 -10.30 -9.97 0.69
N LEU A 84 -11.52 -10.48 0.62
CA LEU A 84 -12.25 -10.94 1.82
C LEU A 84 -11.50 -12.05 2.55
N PRO A 85 -11.02 -13.14 1.89
CA PRO A 85 -10.25 -14.17 2.58
C PRO A 85 -8.94 -13.66 3.19
N LEU A 86 -8.23 -12.73 2.52
CA LEU A 86 -7.02 -12.12 3.07
C LEU A 86 -7.33 -11.28 4.32
N LEU A 87 -8.45 -10.55 4.32
CA LEU A 87 -8.90 -9.81 5.50
C LEU A 87 -9.29 -10.76 6.64
N GLU A 88 -9.97 -11.85 6.34
CA GLU A 88 -10.33 -12.88 7.34
C GLU A 88 -9.10 -13.53 7.96
N GLU A 89 -8.08 -13.84 7.15
CA GLU A 89 -6.78 -14.34 7.63
C GLU A 89 -6.14 -13.37 8.63
N VAL A 90 -6.10 -12.07 8.28
CA VAL A 90 -5.52 -11.03 9.14
C VAL A 90 -6.39 -10.81 10.39
N MET A 91 -7.72 -10.76 10.26
CA MET A 91 -8.64 -10.63 11.39
C MET A 91 -8.47 -11.79 12.38
N THR A 92 -8.37 -13.01 11.88
CA THR A 92 -8.17 -14.22 12.69
C THR A 92 -6.84 -14.18 13.42
N ALA A 93 -5.76 -13.83 12.72
CA ALA A 93 -4.42 -13.80 13.29
C ALA A 93 -4.22 -12.68 14.31
N THR A 94 -4.92 -11.54 14.15
CA THR A 94 -4.78 -10.38 15.04
C THR A 94 -5.85 -10.30 16.11
N GLY A 95 -6.97 -11.01 15.96
CA GLY A 95 -8.17 -10.86 16.80
C GLY A 95 -8.94 -9.55 16.56
N SER A 96 -8.51 -8.72 15.60
CA SER A 96 -9.18 -7.44 15.31
C SER A 96 -10.40 -7.64 14.41
N ARG A 97 -11.48 -6.95 14.74
CA ARG A 97 -12.68 -6.82 13.90
C ARG A 97 -12.87 -5.38 13.39
N ARG A 98 -11.82 -4.55 13.43
CA ARG A 98 -11.87 -3.16 12.97
C ARG A 98 -11.25 -3.06 11.59
N LEU A 99 -12.02 -2.56 10.62
CA LEU A 99 -11.59 -2.38 9.24
C LEU A 99 -11.60 -0.90 8.85
N MET A 100 -10.72 -0.50 7.96
CA MET A 100 -10.75 0.81 7.32
C MET A 100 -10.97 0.64 5.83
N LEU A 101 -12.05 1.21 5.30
CA LEU A 101 -12.48 1.10 3.90
C LEU A 101 -12.43 2.45 3.18
N PHE A 102 -12.42 2.44 1.84
CA PHE A 102 -12.13 3.61 1.02
C PHE A 102 -13.06 3.79 -0.19
N ASN A 103 -13.96 2.86 -0.43
CA ASN A 103 -14.92 2.94 -1.52
C ASN A 103 -16.17 2.12 -1.21
N GLN A 104 -17.28 2.50 -1.84
CA GLN A 104 -18.59 1.95 -1.55
C GLN A 104 -18.75 0.48 -1.95
N PRO A 105 -18.30 -0.03 -3.11
CA PRO A 105 -18.47 -1.44 -3.43
C PRO A 105 -17.82 -2.38 -2.41
N PHE A 106 -16.67 -1.99 -1.84
CA PHE A 106 -16.00 -2.81 -0.82
C PHE A 106 -16.75 -2.77 0.52
N ILE A 107 -17.39 -1.64 0.87
CA ILE A 107 -18.21 -1.56 2.08
C ILE A 107 -19.37 -2.55 1.99
N ASN A 108 -20.08 -2.64 0.86
CA ASN A 108 -21.18 -3.59 0.67
C ASN A 108 -20.70 -5.03 0.76
N GLN A 109 -19.57 -5.39 0.12
CA GLN A 109 -19.00 -6.74 0.18
C GLN A 109 -18.58 -7.11 1.60
N VAL A 110 -17.96 -6.20 2.34
CA VAL A 110 -17.56 -6.40 3.73
C VAL A 110 -18.75 -6.54 4.65
N ALA A 111 -19.76 -5.66 4.53
CA ALA A 111 -20.98 -5.72 5.34
C ALA A 111 -21.75 -7.03 5.16
N ALA A 112 -21.75 -7.56 3.93
CA ALA A 112 -22.37 -8.85 3.62
C ALA A 112 -21.59 -10.05 4.18
N ALA A 113 -20.24 -10.00 4.10
CA ALA A 113 -19.38 -11.11 4.48
C ALA A 113 -19.07 -11.15 5.99
N PHE A 114 -18.94 -9.99 6.63
CA PHE A 114 -18.47 -9.85 8.01
C PHE A 114 -19.46 -9.00 8.85
N PRO A 115 -20.53 -9.58 9.37
CA PRO A 115 -21.57 -8.82 10.05
C PRO A 115 -21.18 -8.25 11.42
N ASP A 116 -20.02 -8.63 11.95
CA ASP A 116 -19.53 -8.26 13.28
C ASP A 116 -18.33 -7.29 13.25
N VAL A 117 -18.01 -6.75 12.08
CA VAL A 117 -16.89 -5.78 11.95
C VAL A 117 -17.35 -4.35 12.25
N ASP A 118 -16.40 -3.57 12.75
CA ASP A 118 -16.50 -2.12 12.87
C ASP A 118 -15.74 -1.46 11.69
N VAL A 119 -16.41 -0.60 10.94
CA VAL A 119 -15.88 -0.01 9.71
C VAL A 119 -15.72 1.50 9.86
N LEU A 120 -14.49 1.99 9.74
CA LEU A 120 -14.18 3.41 9.60
C LEU A 120 -13.82 3.72 8.15
N LEU A 121 -14.33 4.82 7.60
CA LEU A 121 -13.88 5.33 6.31
C LEU A 121 -12.50 5.98 6.46
N GLY A 122 -11.55 5.65 5.57
CA GLY A 122 -10.21 6.23 5.56
C GLY A 122 -10.07 7.46 4.67
N LYS A 123 -11.16 7.96 4.14
CA LYS A 123 -11.35 9.25 3.46
C LYS A 123 -12.83 9.57 3.36
N PRO A 124 -13.22 10.84 3.25
CA PRO A 124 -14.58 11.21 2.91
C PRO A 124 -14.99 10.63 1.55
N LEU A 125 -16.24 10.19 1.45
CA LEU A 125 -16.79 9.71 0.18
C LEU A 125 -17.81 10.71 -0.40
N PRO A 126 -18.04 10.71 -1.72
CA PRO A 126 -19.16 11.40 -2.31
C PRO A 126 -20.48 10.96 -1.69
N VAL A 127 -21.42 11.89 -1.47
CA VAL A 127 -22.74 11.56 -0.88
C VAL A 127 -23.48 10.49 -1.71
N ALA A 128 -23.31 10.53 -3.05
CA ALA A 128 -23.87 9.51 -3.94
C ALA A 128 -23.34 8.09 -3.62
N ALA A 129 -22.06 7.96 -3.22
CA ALA A 129 -21.53 6.67 -2.81
C ALA A 129 -22.15 6.16 -1.51
N ALA A 130 -22.36 7.05 -0.54
CA ALA A 130 -23.07 6.70 0.70
C ALA A 130 -24.52 6.30 0.41
N ARG A 131 -25.23 7.07 -0.42
CA ARG A 131 -26.59 6.72 -0.87
C ARG A 131 -26.65 5.36 -1.57
N ASN A 132 -25.68 5.07 -2.42
CA ASN A 132 -25.60 3.78 -3.13
C ASN A 132 -25.31 2.62 -2.17
N PHE A 133 -24.51 2.85 -1.12
CA PHE A 133 -24.32 1.84 -0.08
C PHE A 133 -25.67 1.42 0.54
N TYR A 134 -26.49 2.39 1.01
CA TYR A 134 -27.78 2.11 1.64
C TYR A 134 -28.79 1.51 0.66
N ARG A 135 -28.78 1.91 -0.62
CA ARG A 135 -29.64 1.33 -1.66
C ARG A 135 -29.30 -0.13 -1.97
N ALA A 136 -28.02 -0.48 -1.96
CA ALA A 136 -27.54 -1.83 -2.23
C ALA A 136 -27.46 -2.69 -0.97
N TYR A 137 -27.65 -2.10 0.22
CA TYR A 137 -27.64 -2.83 1.47
C TYR A 137 -29.00 -3.51 1.71
N GLU A 138 -29.06 -4.82 1.51
CA GLU A 138 -30.28 -5.62 1.61
C GLU A 138 -30.72 -5.92 3.07
N GLY A 139 -30.05 -5.31 4.03
CA GLY A 139 -30.22 -5.64 5.45
C GLY A 139 -29.37 -6.84 5.88
N GLY A 140 -29.44 -7.20 7.15
CA GLY A 140 -28.67 -8.30 7.71
C GLY A 140 -28.27 -8.04 9.16
N ARG A 141 -27.27 -8.78 9.64
CA ARG A 141 -26.76 -8.60 11.01
C ARG A 141 -25.78 -7.43 11.17
N PHE A 142 -25.18 -6.95 10.07
CA PHE A 142 -24.38 -5.72 10.09
C PHE A 142 -25.31 -4.52 10.33
N ALA A 143 -25.05 -3.72 11.35
CA ALA A 143 -25.85 -2.56 11.73
C ALA A 143 -25.13 -1.25 11.33
N PRO A 144 -25.42 -0.68 10.13
CA PRO A 144 -24.69 0.49 9.63
C PRO A 144 -24.71 1.70 10.57
N GLN A 145 -25.79 1.87 11.34
CA GLN A 145 -25.95 2.98 12.31
C GLN A 145 -24.92 2.90 13.44
N GLU A 146 -24.45 1.69 13.77
CA GLU A 146 -23.53 1.42 14.87
C GLU A 146 -22.12 1.14 14.38
N GLN A 147 -22.00 0.39 13.29
CA GLN A 147 -20.75 -0.25 12.84
C GLN A 147 -20.08 0.44 11.65
N LEU A 148 -20.77 1.40 10.97
CA LEU A 148 -20.19 2.13 9.83
C LEU A 148 -20.01 3.61 10.15
N HIS A 149 -18.76 4.04 10.29
CA HIS A 149 -18.39 5.41 10.62
C HIS A 149 -18.01 6.17 9.37
N TRP A 150 -18.92 7.05 8.91
CA TRP A 150 -18.68 7.93 7.77
C TRP A 150 -17.70 9.04 8.15
N LEU A 151 -16.77 9.38 7.25
CA LEU A 151 -15.76 10.38 7.51
C LEU A 151 -16.16 11.73 6.92
N LEU A 152 -16.07 12.78 7.72
CA LEU A 152 -16.37 14.16 7.37
C LEU A 152 -15.10 15.02 7.49
N ASP A 153 -14.87 15.93 6.56
CA ASP A 153 -13.68 16.79 6.52
C ASP A 153 -13.98 18.28 6.34
N SER A 154 -15.27 18.62 6.25
CA SER A 154 -15.69 20.01 6.01
C SER A 154 -17.14 20.23 6.47
N PRO A 155 -17.52 21.50 6.84
CA PRO A 155 -18.90 21.84 7.17
C PRO A 155 -19.89 21.49 6.06
N GLN A 156 -19.50 21.72 4.78
CA GLN A 156 -20.31 21.34 3.63
C GLN A 156 -20.57 19.83 3.58
N ARG A 157 -19.57 19.01 3.87
CA ARG A 157 -19.72 17.56 3.90
C ARG A 157 -20.65 17.12 5.04
N ALA A 158 -20.54 17.72 6.20
CA ALA A 158 -21.45 17.47 7.33
C ALA A 158 -22.91 17.79 6.96
N GLU A 159 -23.19 18.94 6.34
CA GLU A 159 -24.49 19.31 5.85
C GLU A 159 -25.05 18.31 4.81
N GLN A 160 -24.24 17.90 3.86
CA GLN A 160 -24.64 16.92 2.86
C GLN A 160 -24.99 15.56 3.44
N TYR A 161 -24.25 15.09 4.45
CA TYR A 161 -24.53 13.81 5.10
C TYR A 161 -25.73 13.89 6.02
N GLU A 162 -25.97 15.01 6.68
CA GLU A 162 -27.19 15.24 7.46
C GLU A 162 -28.44 15.21 6.57
N ALA A 163 -28.38 15.89 5.40
CA ALA A 163 -29.45 15.87 4.42
C ALA A 163 -29.70 14.44 3.88
N LEU A 164 -28.62 13.67 3.61
CA LEU A 164 -28.73 12.27 3.22
C LEU A 164 -29.35 11.42 4.32
N ALA A 165 -28.97 11.59 5.58
CA ALA A 165 -29.56 10.90 6.72
C ALA A 165 -31.05 11.14 6.84
N ALA A 166 -31.48 12.39 6.63
CA ALA A 166 -32.91 12.76 6.59
C ALA A 166 -33.64 12.10 5.40
N GLU A 167 -33.04 12.11 4.20
CA GLU A 167 -33.57 11.43 2.99
C GLU A 167 -33.78 9.93 3.24
N LEU A 168 -32.83 9.27 3.89
CA LEU A 168 -32.86 7.84 4.16
C LEU A 168 -33.76 7.48 5.36
N GLY A 169 -34.09 8.44 6.21
CA GLY A 169 -34.76 8.17 7.49
C GLY A 169 -33.85 7.53 8.54
N GLU A 170 -32.54 7.60 8.34
CA GLU A 170 -31.52 6.92 9.15
C GLU A 170 -30.77 7.90 10.07
N THR A 171 -30.04 7.34 11.03
CA THR A 171 -28.98 8.06 11.77
C THR A 171 -27.62 7.57 11.30
N LEU A 172 -26.73 8.49 10.96
CA LEU A 172 -25.39 8.18 10.48
C LEU A 172 -24.35 8.36 11.57
N SER A 173 -23.58 7.34 11.86
CA SER A 173 -22.37 7.44 12.68
C SER A 173 -21.27 8.13 11.90
N VAL A 174 -20.67 9.19 12.46
CA VAL A 174 -19.69 10.03 11.78
C VAL A 174 -18.43 10.23 12.62
N CYS A 175 -17.28 10.23 11.94
CA CYS A 175 -16.01 10.68 12.47
C CYS A 175 -15.53 11.92 11.71
N ILE A 176 -14.75 12.78 12.33
CA ILE A 176 -14.14 13.93 11.66
C ILE A 176 -12.69 13.59 11.32
N GLU A 177 -12.30 13.76 10.04
CA GLU A 177 -10.90 13.77 9.63
C GLU A 177 -10.29 15.12 10.01
N ILE A 178 -9.16 15.08 10.72
CA ILE A 178 -8.41 16.27 11.14
C ILE A 178 -7.06 16.33 10.42
N ASP A 179 -6.66 17.51 9.97
CA ASP A 179 -5.32 17.71 9.41
C ASP A 179 -4.29 17.81 10.54
N VAL A 180 -3.43 16.81 10.61
CA VAL A 180 -2.35 16.72 11.59
C VAL A 180 -0.98 17.07 11.00
N GLY A 181 -0.97 17.89 9.93
CA GLY A 181 0.25 18.41 9.30
C GLY A 181 0.61 17.77 7.96
N LEU A 182 -0.19 16.85 7.43
CA LEU A 182 -0.02 16.32 6.07
C LEU A 182 -0.53 17.30 5.01
N HIS A 183 -1.52 18.12 5.32
CA HIS A 183 -2.16 19.10 4.44
C HIS A 183 -2.74 18.49 3.16
N ARG A 184 -3.24 17.26 3.24
CA ARG A 184 -3.87 16.54 2.13
C ARG A 184 -5.39 16.44 2.26
N GLY A 185 -5.90 16.36 3.47
CA GLY A 185 -7.30 16.24 3.83
C GLY A 185 -7.50 16.55 5.31
N GLY A 186 -8.76 16.55 5.72
CA GLY A 186 -9.14 16.85 7.10
C GLY A 186 -9.34 18.34 7.39
N VAL A 187 -10.03 18.61 8.49
CA VAL A 187 -10.26 19.96 9.00
C VAL A 187 -8.94 20.57 9.43
N SER A 188 -8.62 21.77 8.92
CA SER A 188 -7.35 22.46 9.13
C SER A 188 -7.47 23.79 9.88
N ASN A 189 -8.68 24.16 10.32
CA ASN A 189 -8.92 25.41 11.07
C ASN A 189 -10.06 25.26 12.08
N ASP A 190 -9.99 26.06 13.14
CA ASP A 190 -10.92 26.01 14.27
C ASP A 190 -12.35 26.42 13.92
N ALA A 191 -12.53 27.29 12.93
CA ALA A 191 -13.86 27.76 12.54
C ALA A 191 -14.67 26.64 11.91
N ASP A 192 -14.07 25.91 10.96
CA ASP A 192 -14.70 24.75 10.32
C ASP A 192 -14.93 23.61 11.32
N MET A 193 -13.96 23.36 12.23
CA MET A 193 -14.14 22.36 13.28
C MET A 193 -15.33 22.70 14.18
N ARG A 194 -15.45 23.94 14.64
CA ARG A 194 -16.61 24.38 15.44
C ARG A 194 -17.92 24.22 14.69
N ALA A 195 -17.97 24.69 13.46
CA ALA A 195 -19.19 24.61 12.64
C ALA A 195 -19.65 23.14 12.44
N MET A 196 -18.71 22.22 12.23
CA MET A 196 -19.03 20.80 12.14
C MET A 196 -19.53 20.22 13.46
N LEU A 197 -18.85 20.51 14.57
CA LEU A 197 -19.24 20.02 15.90
C LEU A 197 -20.59 20.58 16.33
N GLU A 198 -20.86 21.86 16.09
CA GLU A 198 -22.17 22.49 16.38
C GLU A 198 -23.29 21.82 15.56
N ARG A 199 -23.04 21.56 14.26
CA ARG A 199 -24.01 20.85 13.41
C ARG A 199 -24.27 19.44 13.91
N ILE A 200 -23.21 18.67 14.20
CA ILE A 200 -23.35 17.28 14.67
C ILE A 200 -24.08 17.24 16.01
N ASN A 201 -23.70 18.10 16.95
CA ASN A 201 -24.31 18.17 18.29
C ASN A 201 -25.78 18.63 18.24
N GLY A 202 -26.13 19.50 17.29
CA GLY A 202 -27.52 19.96 17.07
C GLY A 202 -28.38 19.00 16.24
N SER A 203 -27.81 17.96 15.66
CA SER A 203 -28.49 17.07 14.73
C SER A 203 -29.00 15.80 15.42
N SER A 204 -30.28 15.46 15.23
CA SER A 204 -30.81 14.14 15.61
C SER A 204 -30.46 13.03 14.61
N ARG A 205 -29.74 13.35 13.55
CA ARG A 205 -29.44 12.45 12.41
C ARG A 205 -27.96 12.10 12.27
N LEU A 206 -27.08 12.84 12.96
CA LEU A 206 -25.63 12.57 12.97
C LEU A 206 -25.22 12.19 14.38
N ASN A 207 -24.52 11.06 14.50
CA ASN A 207 -23.99 10.56 15.76
C ASN A 207 -22.47 10.62 15.73
N PHE A 208 -21.88 11.50 16.51
CA PHE A 208 -20.43 11.62 16.60
C PHE A 208 -19.80 10.37 17.21
N LYS A 209 -18.79 9.80 16.53
CA LYS A 209 -18.07 8.61 17.00
C LYS A 209 -16.58 8.88 17.27
N GLY A 210 -15.99 9.92 16.70
CA GLY A 210 -14.58 10.19 16.97
C GLY A 210 -13.85 11.02 15.92
N LEU A 211 -12.53 10.92 15.98
CA LEU A 211 -11.59 11.63 15.12
C LEU A 211 -10.67 10.67 14.39
N MET A 212 -10.23 11.05 13.18
CA MET A 212 -9.22 10.35 12.42
C MET A 212 -8.14 11.31 11.95
N GLY A 213 -6.86 11.03 12.26
CA GLY A 213 -5.70 11.72 11.73
C GLY A 213 -4.83 10.77 10.92
N TYR A 214 -4.06 11.30 9.95
CA TYR A 214 -3.12 10.50 9.16
C TYR A 214 -1.84 11.28 8.86
N GLU A 215 -0.71 10.82 9.38
CA GLU A 215 0.56 11.55 9.39
C GLU A 215 1.75 10.80 8.74
N PRO A 216 1.62 10.26 7.52
CA PRO A 216 2.69 9.50 6.85
C PRO A 216 3.95 10.34 6.56
N HIS A 217 3.83 11.66 6.54
CA HIS A 217 4.93 12.61 6.34
C HIS A 217 5.98 12.49 7.44
N VAL A 218 5.62 12.07 8.65
CA VAL A 218 6.54 11.84 9.78
C VAL A 218 7.61 10.80 9.43
N ALA A 219 7.24 9.71 8.74
CA ALA A 219 8.18 8.68 8.30
C ALA A 219 8.88 9.04 6.98
N LYS A 220 8.50 10.13 6.34
CA LYS A 220 9.04 10.59 5.03
C LYS A 220 9.85 11.88 5.14
N VAL A 221 10.33 12.19 6.33
CA VAL A 221 11.27 13.32 6.53
C VAL A 221 12.47 13.14 5.60
N PRO A 222 12.84 14.16 4.79
CA PRO A 222 13.98 14.07 3.89
C PRO A 222 15.26 13.64 4.59
N GLY A 223 15.94 12.65 4.05
CA GLY A 223 17.17 12.10 4.63
C GLY A 223 16.98 11.03 5.71
N TYR A 224 15.77 10.80 6.21
CA TYR A 224 15.55 9.80 7.26
C TYR A 224 15.99 8.38 6.84
N GLY A 225 15.72 7.99 5.62
CA GLY A 225 16.15 6.69 5.09
C GLY A 225 17.66 6.49 5.06
N THR A 226 18.43 7.56 4.81
CA THR A 226 19.90 7.52 4.71
C THR A 226 20.59 7.73 6.06
N LEU A 227 19.97 8.52 6.96
CA LEU A 227 20.56 8.96 8.22
C LEU A 227 19.88 8.33 9.46
N ARG A 228 19.21 7.20 9.26
CA ARG A 228 18.58 6.45 10.36
C ARG A 228 19.65 6.09 11.42
N GLY A 229 19.29 6.25 12.69
CA GLY A 229 20.22 6.03 13.82
C GLY A 229 21.14 7.22 14.11
N PHE A 230 21.17 8.24 13.23
CA PHE A 230 21.86 9.48 13.52
C PHE A 230 20.99 10.33 14.45
N GLY A 231 21.44 10.58 15.68
CA GLY A 231 20.66 11.21 16.75
C GLY A 231 19.94 12.52 16.37
N PRO A 232 20.58 13.45 15.63
CA PRO A 232 19.91 14.66 15.14
C PRO A 232 18.73 14.36 14.19
N MET A 233 18.83 13.34 13.33
CA MET A 233 17.74 12.96 12.39
C MET A 233 16.56 12.34 13.16
N GLU A 234 16.83 11.48 14.13
CA GLU A 234 15.81 10.91 15.02
C GLU A 234 15.10 12.01 15.83
N ALA A 235 15.83 13.06 16.23
CA ALA A 235 15.24 14.21 16.90
C ALA A 235 14.30 15.01 15.97
N VAL A 236 14.65 15.14 14.69
CA VAL A 236 13.77 15.80 13.69
C VAL A 236 12.49 14.98 13.49
N VAL A 237 12.59 13.67 13.32
CA VAL A 237 11.41 12.79 13.16
C VAL A 237 10.51 12.87 14.39
N ARG A 238 11.08 12.80 15.60
CA ARG A 238 10.30 12.99 16.84
C ARG A 238 9.60 14.33 16.88
N ARG A 239 10.29 15.43 16.53
CA ARG A 239 9.68 16.78 16.52
C ARG A 239 8.51 16.87 15.55
N VAL A 240 8.63 16.31 14.35
CA VAL A 240 7.55 16.30 13.36
C VAL A 240 6.37 15.45 13.86
N ARG A 241 6.65 14.27 14.44
CA ARG A 241 5.63 13.44 15.09
C ARG A 241 4.89 14.19 16.20
N ASP A 242 5.65 14.82 17.11
CA ASP A 242 5.09 15.50 18.27
C ASP A 242 4.23 16.70 17.84
N ALA A 243 4.64 17.44 16.80
CA ALA A 243 3.83 18.52 16.21
C ALA A 243 2.49 17.99 15.65
N SER A 244 2.51 16.82 14.97
CA SER A 244 1.29 16.16 14.51
C SER A 244 0.38 15.77 15.67
N MET A 245 0.96 15.29 16.78
CA MET A 245 0.21 14.91 17.98
C MET A 245 -0.33 16.13 18.74
N ASP A 246 0.34 17.26 18.70
CA ASP A 246 -0.16 18.52 19.27
C ASP A 246 -1.38 19.03 18.49
N SER A 247 -1.36 18.95 17.15
CA SER A 247 -2.55 19.23 16.32
C SER A 247 -3.70 18.29 16.67
N TYR A 248 -3.41 17.00 16.84
CA TYR A 248 -4.44 16.03 17.25
C TYR A 248 -5.05 16.37 18.62
N ARG A 249 -4.21 16.69 19.62
CA ARG A 249 -4.67 17.08 20.97
C ARG A 249 -5.53 18.34 20.93
N HIS A 250 -5.18 19.31 20.10
CA HIS A 250 -5.92 20.54 19.92
C HIS A 250 -7.37 20.26 19.46
N TYR A 251 -7.53 19.52 18.35
CA TYR A 251 -8.86 19.20 17.83
C TYR A 251 -9.63 18.24 18.74
N LEU A 252 -8.96 17.32 19.43
CA LEU A 252 -9.58 16.47 20.44
C LEU A 252 -10.15 17.28 21.60
N ALA A 253 -9.40 18.28 22.08
CA ALA A 253 -9.87 19.17 23.15
C ALA A 253 -11.09 19.98 22.70
N MET A 254 -11.09 20.53 21.48
CA MET A 254 -12.23 21.23 20.91
C MET A 254 -13.48 20.33 20.83
N ALA A 255 -13.32 19.09 20.36
CA ALA A 255 -14.42 18.15 20.23
C ALA A 255 -15.01 17.77 21.60
N ARG A 256 -14.18 17.49 22.58
CA ARG A 256 -14.62 17.21 23.96
C ARG A 256 -15.36 18.39 24.58
N GLN A 257 -14.86 19.59 24.39
CA GLN A 257 -15.50 20.81 24.91
C GLN A 257 -16.86 21.07 24.25
N ALA A 258 -16.97 20.89 22.95
CA ALA A 258 -18.18 21.17 22.19
C ALA A 258 -19.30 20.15 22.44
N LEU A 259 -18.95 18.88 22.67
CA LEU A 259 -19.92 17.80 22.85
C LEU A 259 -20.30 17.58 24.33
N GLY A 260 -19.42 17.93 25.26
CA GLY A 260 -19.72 17.82 26.70
C GLY A 260 -20.22 16.43 27.08
N ASP A 261 -21.46 16.35 27.56
CA ASP A 261 -22.12 15.10 27.97
C ASP A 261 -22.47 14.16 26.80
N GLU A 262 -22.50 14.69 25.56
CA GLU A 262 -22.71 13.89 24.33
C GLU A 262 -21.41 13.26 23.82
N TRP A 263 -20.31 13.41 24.53
CA TRP A 263 -19.05 12.73 24.19
C TRP A 263 -19.19 11.21 24.28
N PRO A 264 -18.83 10.42 23.24
CA PRO A 264 -19.04 8.97 23.27
C PRO A 264 -18.19 8.30 24.36
N ASP A 265 -18.77 7.28 25.03
CA ASP A 265 -18.05 6.49 26.04
C ASP A 265 -16.83 5.75 25.44
N ASN A 266 -16.95 5.26 24.21
CA ASN A 266 -15.92 4.55 23.50
C ASN A 266 -15.63 5.23 22.15
N PRO A 267 -14.93 6.38 22.16
CA PRO A 267 -14.67 7.12 20.92
C PRO A 267 -13.68 6.39 20.03
N VAL A 268 -13.89 6.50 18.71
CA VAL A 268 -12.91 6.12 17.69
C VAL A 268 -11.87 7.25 17.59
N LEU A 269 -10.72 7.07 18.17
CA LEU A 269 -9.61 8.03 18.07
C LEU A 269 -8.50 7.38 17.26
N ASN A 270 -8.59 7.51 15.93
CA ASN A 270 -7.74 6.82 14.99
C ASN A 270 -6.56 7.69 14.55
N ALA A 271 -5.39 7.07 14.43
CA ALA A 271 -4.18 7.69 13.88
C ALA A 271 -3.26 6.64 13.27
N GLY A 272 -2.11 7.08 12.79
CA GLY A 272 -1.07 6.21 12.28
C GLY A 272 -1.33 5.68 10.89
N GLY A 273 -0.38 4.92 10.44
CA GLY A 273 -0.39 4.21 9.18
C GLY A 273 0.77 3.22 9.13
N SER A 274 0.81 2.35 8.12
CA SER A 274 1.96 1.45 7.93
C SER A 274 3.32 2.16 8.05
N PRO A 275 3.51 3.40 7.56
CA PRO A 275 4.79 4.08 7.69
C PRO A 275 5.14 4.53 9.11
N THR A 276 4.15 4.75 9.97
CA THR A 276 4.36 5.50 11.23
C THR A 276 4.03 4.71 12.49
N TYR A 277 3.29 3.62 12.42
CA TYR A 277 2.80 2.91 13.59
C TYR A 277 3.89 2.53 14.61
N GLN A 278 5.11 2.18 14.15
CA GLN A 278 6.24 1.87 15.02
C GLN A 278 6.83 3.09 15.76
N LEU A 279 6.49 4.30 15.33
CA LEU A 279 6.92 5.53 16.02
C LEU A 279 6.10 5.79 17.30
N TYR A 280 5.09 4.98 17.55
CA TYR A 280 4.18 5.06 18.68
C TYR A 280 4.34 3.91 19.69
N ASP A 281 5.41 3.13 19.56
CA ASP A 281 5.72 2.01 20.47
C ASP A 281 6.01 2.43 21.91
N ARG A 282 6.37 3.72 22.14
CA ARG A 282 6.68 4.31 23.44
C ARG A 282 6.06 5.70 23.60
N GLY A 283 5.62 6.01 24.81
CA GLY A 283 5.01 7.30 25.15
C GLY A 283 3.49 7.25 25.21
N GLU A 284 2.86 8.37 25.52
CA GLU A 284 1.41 8.54 25.55
C GLU A 284 0.96 9.38 24.37
N PHE A 285 -0.09 8.94 23.70
CA PHE A 285 -0.62 9.55 22.50
C PHE A 285 -2.13 9.82 22.63
N PRO A 286 -2.67 10.83 21.90
CA PRO A 286 -4.07 11.26 22.07
C PRO A 286 -5.08 10.34 21.37
N PHE A 287 -4.67 9.22 20.81
CA PHE A 287 -5.50 8.26 20.08
C PHE A 287 -5.51 6.90 20.79
N ASN A 288 -6.49 6.07 20.48
CA ASN A 288 -6.69 4.73 21.07
C ASN A 288 -6.64 3.59 20.04
N GLU A 289 -6.53 3.91 18.74
CA GLU A 289 -6.38 2.90 17.69
C GLU A 289 -5.39 3.33 16.61
N LEU A 290 -4.69 2.33 16.05
CA LEU A 290 -3.75 2.47 14.95
C LEU A 290 -4.26 1.76 13.69
N SER A 291 -4.16 2.44 12.54
CA SER A 291 -4.50 1.87 11.25
C SER A 291 -3.26 1.46 10.47
N ALA A 292 -3.18 0.22 10.02
CA ALA A 292 -2.11 -0.24 9.14
C ALA A 292 -2.58 -1.38 8.23
N GLY A 293 -1.95 -1.54 7.08
CA GLY A 293 -2.27 -2.61 6.13
C GLY A 293 -1.10 -2.95 5.22
N SER A 294 -0.54 -1.98 4.49
CA SER A 294 0.55 -2.21 3.52
C SER A 294 1.81 -2.83 4.15
N CYS A 295 2.09 -2.60 5.43
CA CYS A 295 3.22 -3.22 6.12
C CYS A 295 3.11 -4.75 6.16
N LEU A 296 1.91 -5.32 6.10
CA LEU A 296 1.70 -6.76 6.17
C LEU A 296 2.14 -7.48 4.88
N VAL A 297 2.02 -6.83 3.73
CA VAL A 297 2.48 -7.36 2.43
C VAL A 297 3.75 -6.67 1.92
N LYS A 298 4.14 -5.58 2.54
CA LYS A 298 5.35 -4.76 2.33
C LYS A 298 5.75 -4.58 0.86
N PRO A 299 4.98 -3.81 0.08
CA PRO A 299 5.38 -3.40 -1.26
C PRO A 299 6.58 -2.43 -1.22
N THR A 300 7.24 -2.17 -2.36
CA THR A 300 8.53 -1.43 -2.38
C THR A 300 8.45 0.02 -1.91
N ASP A 301 7.30 0.70 -2.02
CA ASP A 301 7.11 2.06 -1.48
C ASP A 301 7.12 2.08 0.07
N PHE A 302 7.09 0.90 0.68
CA PHE A 302 7.18 0.66 2.12
C PHE A 302 8.55 0.10 2.56
N ASP A 303 9.58 0.21 1.71
CA ASP A 303 10.99 0.00 2.10
C ASP A 303 11.47 1.22 2.91
N LEU A 304 10.80 1.45 4.03
CA LEU A 304 11.04 2.57 4.94
C LEU A 304 11.88 2.11 6.14
N PRO A 305 12.66 3.03 6.74
CA PRO A 305 13.40 2.72 7.96
C PRO A 305 12.50 2.19 9.10
N THR A 306 11.29 2.74 9.21
CA THR A 306 10.29 2.34 10.20
C THR A 306 9.70 0.94 9.97
N LEU A 307 10.00 0.31 8.84
CA LEU A 307 9.51 -1.04 8.49
C LEU A 307 10.67 -1.99 8.15
N ALA A 308 11.86 -1.72 8.68
CA ALA A 308 13.05 -2.52 8.38
C ALA A 308 12.95 -3.98 8.86
N ASP A 309 12.13 -4.24 9.87
CA ASP A 309 11.87 -5.56 10.46
C ASP A 309 10.68 -6.30 9.80
N HIS A 310 9.98 -5.66 8.87
CA HIS A 310 9.03 -6.33 7.99
C HIS A 310 9.73 -6.93 6.78
N ILE A 311 9.17 -8.00 6.22
CA ILE A 311 9.66 -8.65 5.00
C ILE A 311 8.62 -8.56 3.88
N SER A 312 9.07 -8.66 2.62
CA SER A 312 8.14 -8.73 1.49
C SER A 312 7.32 -10.01 1.55
N ALA A 313 6.00 -9.88 1.41
CA ALA A 313 5.07 -11.00 1.41
C ALA A 313 4.20 -11.05 0.15
N SER A 314 4.49 -10.24 -0.87
CA SER A 314 3.70 -10.23 -2.10
C SER A 314 4.55 -10.03 -3.35
N TYR A 315 4.25 -10.80 -4.40
CA TYR A 315 4.95 -10.76 -5.67
C TYR A 315 3.98 -10.97 -6.83
N ILE A 316 4.32 -10.43 -8.01
CA ILE A 316 3.71 -10.78 -9.27
C ILE A 316 4.65 -11.76 -9.94
N ALA A 317 4.19 -12.95 -10.23
CA ALA A 317 4.87 -13.93 -11.06
C ALA A 317 4.36 -13.78 -12.51
N ALA A 318 5.25 -13.49 -13.46
CA ALA A 318 4.92 -13.33 -14.87
C ALA A 318 5.73 -14.31 -15.69
N PRO A 319 5.11 -15.15 -16.57
CA PRO A 319 5.84 -16.10 -17.38
C PRO A 319 6.58 -15.40 -18.52
N VAL A 320 7.73 -15.94 -18.90
CA VAL A 320 8.53 -15.50 -20.05
C VAL A 320 7.92 -16.08 -21.32
N LEU A 321 7.46 -15.24 -22.22
CA LEU A 321 6.94 -15.66 -23.54
C LEU A 321 8.05 -15.85 -24.58
N LYS A 322 9.12 -15.07 -24.45
CA LYS A 322 10.22 -15.03 -25.40
C LYS A 322 11.50 -14.55 -24.76
N SER A 323 12.63 -15.15 -25.11
CA SER A 323 13.98 -14.73 -24.76
C SER A 323 14.78 -14.44 -26.02
N GLU A 324 15.49 -13.31 -26.06
CA GLU A 324 16.33 -12.88 -27.17
C GLU A 324 17.73 -12.49 -26.65
N ASP A 325 18.74 -12.64 -27.49
CA ASP A 325 20.12 -12.33 -27.15
C ASP A 325 20.40 -10.85 -26.93
N HIS A 326 19.52 -9.96 -27.46
CA HIS A 326 19.57 -8.52 -27.23
C HIS A 326 18.24 -7.86 -27.61
N THR A 327 18.05 -6.60 -27.23
CA THR A 327 16.90 -5.81 -27.71
C THR A 327 17.08 -5.47 -29.18
N ARG A 328 16.27 -6.04 -30.08
CA ARG A 328 16.23 -5.69 -31.50
C ARG A 328 15.48 -4.40 -31.69
N VAL A 329 16.06 -3.45 -32.45
CA VAL A 329 15.42 -2.17 -32.77
C VAL A 329 15.09 -2.14 -34.27
N PRO A 330 13.87 -1.76 -34.66
CA PRO A 330 13.52 -1.64 -36.08
C PRO A 330 14.43 -0.64 -36.81
N VAL A 331 14.74 -0.92 -38.07
CA VAL A 331 15.51 -0.07 -39.02
C VAL A 331 17.02 -0.04 -38.75
N VAL A 332 17.49 0.16 -37.52
CA VAL A 332 18.91 0.17 -37.18
C VAL A 332 19.11 -0.58 -35.86
N ASP A 333 19.73 -1.76 -35.92
CA ASP A 333 19.96 -2.56 -34.72
C ASP A 333 21.14 -2.01 -33.90
N LEU A 334 20.85 -1.08 -33.02
CA LEU A 334 21.77 -0.53 -32.03
C LEU A 334 21.79 -1.34 -30.73
N GLY A 335 20.97 -2.37 -30.61
CA GLY A 335 20.86 -3.18 -29.38
C GLY A 335 22.17 -3.87 -29.02
N GLN A 336 22.91 -4.37 -30.00
CA GLN A 336 24.25 -4.94 -29.80
C GLN A 336 25.25 -3.90 -29.25
N LEU A 337 25.21 -2.65 -29.72
CA LEU A 337 26.09 -1.59 -29.22
C LEU A 337 25.75 -1.22 -27.77
N GLN A 338 24.48 -1.23 -27.39
CA GLN A 338 24.07 -1.01 -26.01
C GLN A 338 24.53 -2.16 -25.08
N ALA A 339 24.44 -3.39 -25.55
CA ALA A 339 24.92 -4.58 -24.85
C ALA A 339 26.44 -4.54 -24.61
N LEU A 340 27.24 -4.11 -25.62
CA LEU A 340 28.68 -3.93 -25.47
C LEU A 340 29.07 -2.95 -24.37
N TRP A 341 28.27 -1.88 -24.17
CA TRP A 341 28.53 -0.88 -23.12
C TRP A 341 27.97 -1.31 -21.77
N ASN A 342 26.72 -1.81 -21.71
CA ASN A 342 26.04 -2.17 -20.47
C ASN A 342 25.66 -3.65 -20.48
N PRO A 343 26.38 -4.52 -19.73
CA PRO A 343 26.11 -5.96 -19.71
C PRO A 343 24.68 -6.28 -19.28
N ASN A 344 24.04 -5.42 -18.47
CA ASN A 344 22.67 -5.62 -18.03
C ASN A 344 21.59 -5.41 -19.13
N ARG A 345 22.03 -5.24 -20.40
CA ARG A 345 21.17 -5.13 -21.58
C ARG A 345 21.50 -6.18 -22.66
N GLU A 346 22.30 -7.17 -22.34
CA GLU A 346 22.70 -8.24 -23.26
C GLU A 346 21.53 -9.16 -23.60
N ARG A 347 20.58 -9.36 -22.69
CA ARG A 347 19.40 -10.21 -22.90
C ARG A 347 18.12 -9.38 -22.91
N ALA A 348 17.12 -9.89 -23.62
CA ALA A 348 15.80 -9.29 -23.68
C ALA A 348 14.73 -10.38 -23.43
N PHE A 349 13.91 -10.18 -22.42
CA PHE A 349 12.87 -11.11 -21.97
C PHE A 349 11.50 -10.47 -22.13
N PHE A 350 10.61 -11.13 -22.86
CA PHE A 350 9.25 -10.68 -23.05
C PHE A 350 8.34 -11.44 -22.09
N THR A 351 7.60 -10.73 -21.24
CA THR A 351 6.69 -11.32 -20.28
C THR A 351 5.24 -11.33 -20.79
N ASP A 352 4.44 -12.28 -20.37
CA ASP A 352 3.00 -12.19 -20.48
C ASP A 352 2.49 -11.07 -19.55
N GLY A 353 1.73 -10.14 -20.09
CA GLY A 353 1.31 -8.95 -19.36
C GLY A 353 2.44 -7.96 -19.07
N GLY A 354 2.18 -7.00 -18.20
CA GLY A 354 3.16 -5.98 -17.80
C GLY A 354 2.53 -4.65 -17.40
N TYR A 355 3.37 -3.59 -17.35
CA TYR A 355 3.02 -2.22 -16.98
C TYR A 355 2.35 -2.11 -15.57
N TRP A 356 2.59 -3.08 -14.73
CA TRP A 356 2.16 -2.99 -13.34
C TRP A 356 3.01 -1.96 -12.58
N LYS A 357 2.43 -1.38 -11.55
CA LYS A 357 3.18 -0.62 -10.53
C LYS A 357 4.02 -1.58 -9.69
N ALA A 358 5.08 -2.11 -10.28
CA ALA A 358 5.95 -3.10 -9.69
C ALA A 358 7.39 -2.97 -10.22
N LYS A 359 8.35 -3.54 -9.50
CA LYS A 359 9.76 -3.60 -9.85
C LYS A 359 10.20 -5.05 -9.97
N PRO A 360 10.97 -5.44 -11.01
CA PRO A 360 11.60 -6.75 -11.07
C PRO A 360 12.49 -6.98 -9.84
N VAL A 361 12.41 -8.16 -9.25
CA VAL A 361 13.21 -8.54 -8.07
C VAL A 361 13.90 -9.88 -8.23
N SER A 362 13.39 -10.77 -9.06
CA SER A 362 14.04 -12.07 -9.32
C SER A 362 13.70 -12.57 -10.73
N PRO A 363 14.71 -13.05 -11.49
CA PRO A 363 16.14 -13.04 -11.17
C PRO A 363 16.68 -11.63 -10.94
N PRO A 364 17.79 -11.46 -10.20
CA PRO A 364 18.40 -10.16 -10.02
C PRO A 364 18.94 -9.57 -11.34
N GLY A 365 19.07 -8.25 -11.42
CA GLY A 365 19.63 -7.54 -12.58
C GLY A 365 18.62 -7.25 -13.70
N LEU A 366 17.39 -7.72 -13.60
CA LEU A 366 16.33 -7.37 -14.55
C LEU A 366 15.92 -5.90 -14.41
N SER A 367 15.68 -5.25 -15.55
CA SER A 367 15.22 -3.87 -15.63
C SER A 367 14.25 -3.65 -16.78
N ASN A 368 13.35 -2.67 -16.64
CA ASN A 368 12.43 -2.29 -17.72
C ASN A 368 13.21 -1.77 -18.93
N ASN A 369 12.77 -2.14 -20.13
CA ASN A 369 13.36 -1.65 -21.37
C ASN A 369 12.97 -0.19 -21.61
N SER A 370 13.96 0.67 -21.85
CA SER A 370 13.74 2.10 -22.06
C SER A 370 13.45 2.48 -23.52
N ILE A 371 13.68 1.57 -24.48
CA ILE A 371 13.46 1.83 -25.91
C ILE A 371 12.01 1.63 -26.28
N TYR A 372 11.45 0.46 -25.93
CA TYR A 372 10.05 0.15 -26.21
C TYR A 372 9.07 0.71 -25.19
N GLY A 373 9.57 1.15 -24.02
CA GLY A 373 8.72 1.62 -22.93
C GLY A 373 7.94 0.48 -22.26
N ARG A 374 6.83 0.85 -21.63
CA ARG A 374 6.00 -0.08 -20.87
C ARG A 374 4.85 -0.64 -21.72
N SER A 375 4.51 -1.90 -21.53
CA SER A 375 3.41 -2.57 -22.24
C SER A 375 2.54 -3.35 -21.26
N THR A 376 1.23 -3.29 -21.42
CA THR A 376 0.26 -4.03 -20.61
C THR A 376 0.04 -5.46 -21.11
N ASN A 377 0.41 -5.74 -22.36
CA ASN A 377 0.16 -7.03 -23.01
C ASN A 377 1.42 -7.91 -23.02
N GLN A 378 2.55 -7.32 -23.42
CA GLN A 378 3.82 -8.02 -23.53
C GLN A 378 4.94 -7.03 -23.18
N GLU A 379 5.38 -7.02 -21.92
CA GLU A 379 6.43 -6.11 -21.45
C GLU A 379 7.81 -6.69 -21.75
N LEU A 380 8.73 -5.81 -22.14
CA LEU A 380 10.12 -6.15 -22.37
C LEU A 380 10.98 -5.78 -21.19
N LEU A 381 11.68 -6.75 -20.63
CA LEU A 381 12.72 -6.57 -19.61
C LEU A 381 14.10 -6.89 -20.20
N ASN A 382 15.10 -6.13 -19.75
CA ASN A 382 16.51 -6.42 -20.05
C ASN A 382 17.19 -7.11 -18.86
N GLY A 383 18.18 -7.93 -19.17
CA GLY A 383 19.07 -8.57 -18.22
C GLY A 383 20.45 -8.77 -18.82
N SER A 384 21.40 -9.26 -18.05
CA SER A 384 22.73 -9.66 -18.52
C SER A 384 22.73 -11.10 -19.00
N ALA A 385 23.87 -11.53 -19.58
CA ALA A 385 24.11 -12.92 -19.93
C ALA A 385 24.08 -13.89 -18.72
N SER A 386 24.26 -13.34 -17.51
CA SER A 386 24.20 -14.10 -16.24
C SER A 386 22.75 -14.44 -15.81
N VAL A 387 21.74 -13.88 -16.48
CA VAL A 387 20.34 -14.20 -16.26
C VAL A 387 19.94 -15.37 -17.14
N ASP A 388 19.81 -16.55 -16.55
CA ASP A 388 19.43 -17.78 -17.26
C ASP A 388 17.92 -18.03 -17.13
N LEU A 389 17.15 -17.42 -18.04
CA LEU A 389 15.70 -17.60 -18.16
C LEU A 389 15.38 -18.18 -19.54
N GLN A 390 14.54 -19.20 -19.53
CA GLN A 390 13.97 -19.82 -20.71
C GLN A 390 12.52 -19.37 -20.93
N VAL A 391 11.92 -19.74 -22.05
CA VAL A 391 10.48 -19.59 -22.27
C VAL A 391 9.74 -20.43 -21.24
N ASP A 392 8.65 -19.88 -20.73
CA ASP A 392 7.80 -20.41 -19.67
C ASP A 392 8.38 -20.29 -18.24
N ASP A 393 9.65 -19.88 -18.07
CA ASP A 393 10.16 -19.53 -16.74
C ASP A 393 9.47 -18.29 -16.15
N TRP A 394 9.47 -18.19 -14.84
CA TRP A 394 8.84 -17.09 -14.13
C TRP A 394 9.80 -15.92 -13.90
N ILE A 395 9.29 -14.71 -14.05
CA ILE A 395 9.91 -13.48 -13.55
C ILE A 395 9.08 -12.98 -12.39
N PHE A 396 9.75 -12.61 -11.28
CA PHE A 396 9.06 -12.07 -10.12
C PHE A 396 9.25 -10.55 -10.03
N LEU A 397 8.11 -9.86 -9.88
CA LEU A 397 8.09 -8.42 -9.64
C LEU A 397 7.45 -8.16 -8.28
N ARG A 398 8.03 -7.24 -7.53
CA ARG A 398 7.44 -6.79 -6.26
C ARG A 398 6.59 -5.54 -6.50
N PRO A 399 5.30 -5.53 -6.12
CA PRO A 399 4.45 -4.35 -6.22
C PRO A 399 5.08 -3.13 -5.56
N THR A 400 4.90 -1.93 -6.12
CA THR A 400 5.29 -0.70 -5.44
C THR A 400 4.24 -0.31 -4.42
N GLN A 401 2.97 -0.59 -4.71
CA GLN A 401 1.82 -0.44 -3.83
C GLN A 401 0.89 -1.63 -4.01
N SER A 402 0.32 -2.16 -2.95
CA SER A 402 -0.61 -3.30 -3.01
C SER A 402 -2.01 -2.91 -3.45
N GLU A 403 -2.47 -1.71 -3.12
CA GLU A 403 -3.85 -1.26 -3.26
C GLU A 403 -4.45 -1.56 -4.64
N PHE A 404 -4.06 -0.81 -5.65
CA PHE A 404 -4.59 -0.97 -7.01
C PHE A 404 -4.01 -2.19 -7.74
N VAL A 405 -2.77 -2.57 -7.43
CA VAL A 405 -2.08 -3.66 -8.14
C VAL A 405 -2.78 -5.00 -7.90
N PHE A 406 -3.14 -5.31 -6.67
CA PHE A 406 -3.78 -6.59 -6.35
C PHE A 406 -5.10 -6.81 -7.09
N LEU A 407 -5.89 -5.75 -7.27
CA LEU A 407 -7.18 -5.82 -7.97
C LEU A 407 -7.07 -6.20 -9.46
N GLN A 408 -5.87 -6.13 -10.06
CA GLN A 408 -5.69 -6.38 -11.50
C GLN A 408 -5.63 -7.87 -11.86
N PHE A 409 -5.49 -8.77 -10.87
CA PHE A 409 -5.26 -10.19 -11.10
C PHE A 409 -6.49 -11.07 -10.92
N GLY A 410 -7.56 -10.54 -10.32
CA GLY A 410 -8.81 -11.26 -10.04
C GLY A 410 -8.72 -12.16 -8.80
N ASP A 411 -7.61 -12.82 -8.58
CA ASP A 411 -7.33 -13.65 -7.42
C ASP A 411 -5.85 -13.52 -6.96
N ILE A 412 -5.59 -14.01 -5.76
CA ILE A 412 -4.28 -14.08 -5.12
C ILE A 412 -3.96 -15.57 -4.92
N ALA A 413 -2.87 -16.06 -5.51
CA ALA A 413 -2.34 -17.37 -5.20
C ALA A 413 -1.65 -17.34 -3.82
N VAL A 414 -2.10 -18.17 -2.91
CA VAL A 414 -1.55 -18.26 -1.55
C VAL A 414 -0.42 -19.27 -1.54
N TYR A 415 0.80 -18.77 -1.42
CA TYR A 415 1.98 -19.62 -1.26
C TYR A 415 2.24 -19.89 0.22
N ASP A 416 2.42 -21.15 0.57
CA ASP A 416 2.84 -21.59 1.91
C ASP A 416 3.77 -22.78 1.80
N ARG A 417 5.03 -22.62 2.23
CA ARG A 417 6.04 -23.67 2.37
C ARG A 417 6.16 -24.60 1.16
N GLY A 418 6.45 -24.03 0.01
CA GLY A 418 6.71 -24.74 -1.25
C GLY A 418 5.46 -25.15 -2.03
N ARG A 419 4.28 -24.69 -1.67
CA ARG A 419 3.01 -25.02 -2.37
C ARG A 419 2.10 -23.83 -2.50
N ILE A 420 1.29 -23.80 -3.56
CA ILE A 420 0.09 -22.96 -3.64
C ILE A 420 -1.04 -23.71 -2.93
N VAL A 421 -1.48 -23.18 -1.80
CA VAL A 421 -2.45 -23.86 -0.92
C VAL A 421 -3.88 -23.34 -1.07
N ASP A 422 -4.06 -22.14 -1.62
CA ASP A 422 -5.37 -21.52 -1.77
C ASP A 422 -5.37 -20.47 -2.88
N ASN A 423 -6.56 -19.95 -3.22
CA ASN A 423 -6.79 -18.82 -4.11
C ASN A 423 -7.80 -17.88 -3.48
N TRP A 424 -7.35 -16.68 -3.15
CA TRP A 424 -8.20 -15.67 -2.55
C TRP A 424 -8.70 -14.68 -3.61
N PRO A 425 -10.01 -14.65 -3.91
CA PRO A 425 -10.56 -13.66 -4.83
C PRO A 425 -10.35 -12.26 -4.27
N VAL A 426 -10.03 -11.30 -5.15
CA VAL A 426 -9.94 -9.89 -4.78
C VAL A 426 -11.33 -9.25 -4.83
N PHE A 427 -11.46 -8.08 -4.19
CA PHE A 427 -12.69 -7.29 -4.27
C PHE A 427 -13.07 -6.97 -5.72
N THR A 428 -14.35 -6.97 -6.00
CA THR A 428 -14.89 -6.50 -7.28
C THR A 428 -15.29 -5.03 -7.18
N MET A 429 -15.11 -4.28 -8.29
CA MET A 429 -15.52 -2.88 -8.39
C MET A 429 -16.99 -2.72 -8.83
N GLN A 430 -17.71 -3.83 -8.97
CA GLN A 430 -19.13 -3.83 -9.25
C GLN A 430 -19.91 -3.42 -7.99
N ALA A 431 -20.79 -2.44 -8.16
CA ALA A 431 -21.69 -1.94 -7.12
C ALA A 431 -23.02 -2.67 -7.15
#